data_4d3696c8499cddb9d8b88c51b3eab01b
#
_entry.id   4d3696c8499cddb9d8b88c51b3eab01b
#
_cell.length_a   1.000
_cell.length_b   1.000
_cell.length_c   1.000
_cell.angle_alpha   90.00
_cell.angle_beta   90.00
_cell.angle_gamma   90.00
#
_symmetry.space_group_name_H-M   'P 1'
#
loop_
_entity.id
_entity.type
_entity.pdbx_description
1 polymer ?
#
loop_
_entity_poly.entity_id
_entity_poly.type
_entity_poly.pdbx_seq_one_letter_code
_entity_poly.pdbx_strand_id
1 'polypeptide(L)'
;MKILLSGICGYMGREVVNYAASGYRGAVLVGGIDINANGSESVPTAVSFSPDDHSPEFISAVKQADCIIDFTHHSCTSALLDFAVDNNIPVVLCTTGQTDEELARIAEAAKVIPVFHSANMSLGVALLVELAKKTAAAMPDAEIEIIEKHHDRKLDAPSGTALMIAEAIKEVRPEATNHLGRQGHGKRTPEEIGIHAIRMGNIVGEHEVIIGTAAQTITLKHEAHSRALFAEGAIVAADYIIGKPAGLYKMDDMVK
;
A
#
# COMPACT_ATOMS: atom_id res chain seq x y z
N MET A 1 13.72 15.54 0.26
CA MET A 1 13.46 14.31 1.04
C MET A 1 14.50 13.26 0.64
N LYS A 2 15.30 12.80 1.60
CA LYS A 2 16.40 11.85 1.41
C LYS A 2 15.94 10.46 1.85
N ILE A 3 15.94 9.50 0.94
CA ILE A 3 15.38 8.16 1.14
C ILE A 3 16.51 7.13 1.18
N LEU A 4 16.50 6.26 2.19
CA LEU A 4 17.22 5.00 2.20
C LEU A 4 16.22 3.89 1.77
N LEU A 5 16.53 3.18 0.67
CA LEU A 5 15.59 2.24 0.07
C LEU A 5 15.98 0.79 0.38
N SER A 6 15.17 0.07 1.14
CA SER A 6 15.31 -1.35 1.41
C SER A 6 14.61 -2.17 0.31
N GLY A 7 15.32 -3.14 -0.28
CA GLY A 7 14.86 -3.91 -1.44
C GLY A 7 15.08 -3.21 -2.78
N ILE A 8 16.16 -2.43 -2.90
CA ILE A 8 16.44 -1.59 -4.09
C ILE A 8 16.59 -2.39 -5.39
N CYS A 9 17.08 -3.62 -5.34
CA CYS A 9 17.28 -4.49 -6.53
C CYS A 9 15.96 -5.15 -7.00
N GLY A 10 14.92 -5.14 -6.16
CA GLY A 10 13.61 -5.70 -6.48
C GLY A 10 12.84 -4.89 -7.52
N TYR A 11 11.74 -5.49 -8.04
CA TYR A 11 10.89 -4.82 -9.03
C TYR A 11 10.36 -3.47 -8.50
N MET A 12 9.77 -3.46 -7.31
CA MET A 12 9.20 -2.24 -6.71
C MET A 12 10.29 -1.24 -6.29
N GLY A 13 11.44 -1.74 -5.81
CA GLY A 13 12.59 -0.89 -5.52
C GLY A 13 13.04 -0.10 -6.75
N ARG A 14 13.12 -0.73 -7.92
CA ARG A 14 13.46 -0.07 -9.19
C ARG A 14 12.43 0.99 -9.59
N GLU A 15 11.16 0.79 -9.31
CA GLU A 15 10.13 1.82 -9.54
C GLU A 15 10.33 3.04 -8.63
N VAL A 16 10.71 2.84 -7.35
CA VAL A 16 11.08 3.95 -6.46
C VAL A 16 12.30 4.70 -6.99
N VAL A 17 13.32 3.98 -7.49
CA VAL A 17 14.50 4.58 -8.13
C VAL A 17 14.10 5.45 -9.31
N ASN A 18 13.21 4.96 -10.19
CA ASN A 18 12.73 5.70 -11.36
C ASN A 18 12.02 7.01 -10.96
N TYR A 19 11.16 6.96 -9.95
CA TYR A 19 10.49 8.16 -9.43
C TYR A 19 11.47 9.15 -8.79
N ALA A 20 12.42 8.67 -7.99
CA ALA A 20 13.44 9.53 -7.39
C ALA A 20 14.32 10.20 -8.47
N ALA A 21 14.73 9.45 -9.51
CA ALA A 21 15.49 9.97 -10.64
C ALA A 21 14.72 11.05 -11.44
N SER A 22 13.39 10.97 -11.48
CA SER A 22 12.54 12.02 -12.09
C SER A 22 12.39 13.27 -11.22
N GLY A 23 12.89 13.26 -9.99
CA GLY A 23 12.73 14.36 -9.03
C GLY A 23 11.33 14.43 -8.40
N TYR A 24 10.55 13.34 -8.49
CA TYR A 24 9.19 13.30 -7.95
C TYR A 24 9.19 13.69 -6.47
N ARG A 25 8.40 14.70 -6.08
CA ARG A 25 8.31 15.28 -4.73
C ARG A 25 9.66 15.66 -4.10
N GLY A 26 10.67 15.92 -4.92
CA GLY A 26 12.03 16.20 -4.44
C GLY A 26 12.68 15.00 -3.73
N ALA A 27 12.23 13.77 -4.02
CA ALA A 27 12.85 12.56 -3.49
C ALA A 27 14.23 12.35 -4.08
N VAL A 28 15.21 12.03 -3.20
CA VAL A 28 16.57 11.72 -3.55
C VAL A 28 16.98 10.46 -2.80
N LEU A 29 17.51 9.47 -3.51
CA LEU A 29 18.05 8.28 -2.86
C LEU A 29 19.46 8.58 -2.34
N VAL A 30 19.68 8.35 -1.05
CA VAL A 30 21.01 8.44 -0.42
C VAL A 30 21.72 7.10 -0.38
N GLY A 31 21.00 5.99 -0.55
CA GLY A 31 21.51 4.64 -0.64
C GLY A 31 20.38 3.62 -0.74
N GLY A 32 20.74 2.38 -1.04
CA GLY A 32 19.85 1.24 -1.06
C GLY A 32 20.42 0.07 -0.28
N ILE A 33 19.56 -0.74 0.31
CA ILE A 33 19.93 -1.97 1.01
C ILE A 33 19.29 -3.15 0.25
N ASP A 34 20.09 -4.16 -0.08
CA ASP A 34 19.59 -5.38 -0.71
C ASP A 34 20.52 -6.56 -0.46
N ILE A 35 19.98 -7.76 -0.29
CA ILE A 35 20.76 -9.00 -0.18
C ILE A 35 21.49 -9.36 -1.48
N ASN A 36 21.03 -8.81 -2.62
CA ASN A 36 21.62 -8.99 -3.94
C ASN A 36 22.56 -7.81 -4.32
N ALA A 37 22.92 -6.94 -3.39
CA ALA A 37 23.81 -5.83 -3.62
C ALA A 37 25.26 -6.30 -3.78
N ASN A 38 25.58 -6.88 -4.94
CA ASN A 38 26.94 -7.42 -5.24
C ASN A 38 27.87 -6.38 -5.89
N GLY A 39 27.59 -5.09 -5.76
CA GLY A 39 28.41 -4.03 -6.35
C GLY A 39 28.40 -3.96 -7.89
N SER A 40 27.76 -4.90 -8.57
CA SER A 40 27.72 -4.99 -10.03
C SER A 40 26.40 -4.53 -10.67
N GLU A 41 25.33 -4.44 -9.91
CA GLU A 41 24.08 -3.83 -10.38
C GLU A 41 24.09 -2.34 -10.03
N SER A 42 24.64 -1.54 -10.93
CA SER A 42 24.54 -0.08 -10.85
C SER A 42 23.06 0.31 -10.97
N VAL A 43 22.45 0.63 -9.85
CA VAL A 43 21.22 1.42 -9.87
C VAL A 43 21.65 2.83 -10.26
N PRO A 44 21.15 3.44 -11.34
CA PRO A 44 21.74 4.63 -11.96
C PRO A 44 21.91 5.86 -11.07
N THR A 45 21.35 5.86 -9.86
CA THR A 45 21.31 7.04 -8.98
C THR A 45 21.62 6.77 -7.51
N ALA A 46 21.93 5.54 -7.11
CA ALA A 46 22.22 5.22 -5.71
C ALA A 46 23.21 4.06 -5.59
N VAL A 47 24.08 4.14 -4.60
CA VAL A 47 24.94 3.03 -4.20
C VAL A 47 24.09 2.03 -3.43
N SER A 48 24.17 0.74 -3.77
CA SER A 48 23.52 -0.33 -3.02
C SER A 48 24.50 -1.00 -2.05
N PHE A 49 24.01 -1.28 -0.86
CA PHE A 49 24.76 -1.87 0.26
C PHE A 49 24.16 -3.22 0.64
N SER A 50 25.01 -4.14 1.10
CA SER A 50 24.54 -5.35 1.80
C SER A 50 23.89 -4.97 3.14
N PRO A 51 22.93 -5.78 3.66
CA PRO A 51 22.38 -5.58 5.01
C PRO A 51 23.45 -5.53 6.13
N ASP A 52 24.58 -6.23 5.93
CA ASP A 52 25.70 -6.30 6.88
C ASP A 52 26.82 -5.28 6.56
N ASP A 53 26.55 -4.28 5.74
CA ASP A 53 27.56 -3.28 5.38
C ASP A 53 27.81 -2.31 6.54
N HIS A 54 29.05 -2.08 6.85
CA HIS A 54 29.51 -1.14 7.89
C HIS A 54 30.51 -0.10 7.32
N SER A 55 30.53 0.06 5.99
CA SER A 55 31.43 1.01 5.35
C SER A 55 31.13 2.46 5.76
N PRO A 56 32.13 3.35 5.70
CA PRO A 56 31.90 4.78 5.93
C PRO A 56 30.84 5.36 5.00
N GLU A 57 30.73 4.86 3.78
CA GLU A 57 29.74 5.24 2.78
C GLU A 57 28.32 4.86 3.22
N PHE A 58 28.13 3.63 3.71
CA PHE A 58 26.85 3.19 4.26
C PHE A 58 26.43 4.01 5.49
N ILE A 59 27.36 4.18 6.44
CA ILE A 59 27.12 5.00 7.63
C ILE A 59 26.75 6.44 7.26
N SER A 60 27.40 6.99 6.23
CA SER A 60 27.07 8.34 5.72
C SER A 60 25.67 8.39 5.10
N ALA A 61 25.27 7.36 4.35
CA ALA A 61 23.93 7.28 3.76
C ALA A 61 22.84 7.21 4.84
N VAL A 62 23.04 6.36 5.86
CA VAL A 62 22.12 6.21 7.01
C VAL A 62 21.94 7.55 7.74
N LYS A 63 23.03 8.25 8.06
CA LYS A 63 23.00 9.57 8.75
C LYS A 63 22.30 10.65 7.94
N GLN A 64 22.23 10.52 6.64
CA GLN A 64 21.57 11.48 5.75
C GLN A 64 20.10 11.16 5.51
N ALA A 65 19.65 9.94 5.79
CA ALA A 65 18.29 9.51 5.48
C ALA A 65 17.24 10.24 6.33
N ASP A 66 16.25 10.80 5.68
CA ASP A 66 15.07 11.37 6.33
C ASP A 66 14.00 10.28 6.59
N CYS A 67 14.02 9.20 5.78
CA CYS A 67 13.06 8.09 5.86
C CYS A 67 13.63 6.84 5.20
N ILE A 68 13.20 5.66 5.68
CA ILE A 68 13.39 4.37 5.02
C ILE A 68 12.10 4.00 4.29
N ILE A 69 12.21 3.57 3.02
CA ILE A 69 11.11 2.90 2.30
C ILE A 69 11.50 1.43 2.13
N ASP A 70 10.58 0.50 2.47
CA ASP A 70 10.82 -0.94 2.41
C ASP A 70 9.91 -1.64 1.42
N PHE A 71 10.54 -2.36 0.47
CA PHE A 71 9.90 -3.29 -0.47
C PHE A 71 10.61 -4.65 -0.48
N THR A 72 10.95 -5.17 0.69
CA THR A 72 11.61 -6.47 0.83
C THR A 72 10.62 -7.63 1.02
N HIS A 73 10.91 -8.54 1.93
CA HIS A 73 10.05 -9.63 2.35
C HIS A 73 9.68 -9.46 3.82
N HIS A 74 8.50 -9.93 4.25
CA HIS A 74 8.04 -9.74 5.63
C HIS A 74 9.03 -10.23 6.69
N SER A 75 9.78 -11.31 6.42
CA SER A 75 10.79 -11.82 7.35
C SER A 75 11.92 -10.83 7.67
N CYS A 76 12.08 -9.77 6.88
CA CYS A 76 13.04 -8.70 7.15
C CYS A 76 12.47 -7.61 8.08
N THR A 77 11.16 -7.62 8.33
CA THR A 77 10.44 -6.55 9.05
C THR A 77 11.06 -6.26 10.42
N SER A 78 11.30 -7.29 11.23
CA SER A 78 11.83 -7.09 12.60
C SER A 78 13.23 -6.49 12.59
N ALA A 79 14.14 -7.02 11.79
CA ALA A 79 15.51 -6.51 11.69
C ALA A 79 15.57 -5.08 11.14
N LEU A 80 14.72 -4.76 10.15
CA LEU A 80 14.63 -3.42 9.60
C LEU A 80 14.09 -2.42 10.64
N LEU A 81 13.10 -2.81 11.42
CA LEU A 81 12.55 -1.96 12.48
C LEU A 81 13.54 -1.73 13.61
N ASP A 82 14.31 -2.76 14.00
CA ASP A 82 15.41 -2.61 14.98
C ASP A 82 16.42 -1.58 14.48
N PHE A 83 16.88 -1.73 13.24
CA PHE A 83 17.78 -0.79 12.60
C PHE A 83 17.22 0.65 12.55
N ALA A 84 15.95 0.81 12.18
CA ALA A 84 15.31 2.10 12.09
C ALA A 84 15.15 2.79 13.46
N VAL A 85 14.78 2.03 14.49
CA VAL A 85 14.67 2.50 15.88
C VAL A 85 16.04 2.94 16.41
N ASP A 86 17.09 2.13 16.21
CA ASP A 86 18.46 2.43 16.67
C ASP A 86 19.02 3.71 16.03
N ASN A 87 18.60 4.02 14.79
CA ASN A 87 19.03 5.21 14.06
C ASN A 87 18.02 6.37 14.12
N ASN A 88 16.86 6.18 14.80
CA ASN A 88 15.77 7.15 14.91
C ASN A 88 15.29 7.67 13.54
N ILE A 89 15.08 6.74 12.58
CA ILE A 89 14.65 7.05 11.21
C ILE A 89 13.20 6.59 11.01
N PRO A 90 12.28 7.44 10.51
CA PRO A 90 10.93 7.04 10.08
C PRO A 90 10.94 5.94 9.02
N VAL A 91 9.95 5.03 9.06
CA VAL A 91 9.87 3.89 8.12
C VAL A 91 8.53 3.83 7.42
N VAL A 92 8.55 3.64 6.11
CA VAL A 92 7.39 3.24 5.28
C VAL A 92 7.52 1.76 4.92
N LEU A 93 6.73 0.92 5.57
CA LEU A 93 6.66 -0.52 5.29
C LEU A 93 5.62 -0.79 4.20
N CYS A 94 6.09 -1.15 3.01
CA CYS A 94 5.26 -1.52 1.86
C CYS A 94 5.16 -3.03 1.66
N THR A 95 5.95 -3.78 2.40
CA THR A 95 5.93 -5.25 2.44
C THR A 95 4.62 -5.72 3.05
N THR A 96 4.08 -6.83 2.56
CA THR A 96 2.83 -7.46 3.02
C THR A 96 3.08 -8.89 3.49
N GLY A 97 2.13 -9.45 4.22
CA GLY A 97 2.20 -10.84 4.67
C GLY A 97 2.91 -11.03 6.01
N GLN A 98 3.01 -10.00 6.83
CA GLN A 98 3.56 -10.07 8.17
C GLN A 98 2.82 -11.08 9.04
N THR A 99 3.58 -11.79 9.88
CA THR A 99 3.04 -12.63 10.96
C THR A 99 2.52 -11.77 12.12
N ASP A 100 1.79 -12.39 13.05
CA ASP A 100 1.30 -11.69 14.24
C ASP A 100 2.45 -11.12 15.09
N GLU A 101 3.59 -11.84 15.17
CA GLU A 101 4.79 -11.38 15.85
C GLU A 101 5.40 -10.16 15.16
N GLU A 102 5.46 -10.16 13.84
CA GLU A 102 5.95 -9.03 13.05
C GLU A 102 5.02 -7.80 13.15
N LEU A 103 3.70 -8.02 13.17
CA LEU A 103 2.72 -6.96 13.42
C LEU A 103 2.86 -6.37 14.84
N ALA A 104 3.10 -7.21 15.85
CA ALA A 104 3.41 -6.74 17.20
C ALA A 104 4.70 -5.91 17.23
N ARG A 105 5.74 -6.33 16.48
CA ARG A 105 7.00 -5.56 16.38
C ARG A 105 6.81 -4.20 15.71
N ILE A 106 5.96 -4.12 14.68
CA ILE A 106 5.56 -2.84 14.06
C ILE A 106 4.93 -1.92 15.10
N ALA A 107 4.00 -2.44 15.91
CA ALA A 107 3.32 -1.65 16.95
C ALA A 107 4.29 -1.16 18.04
N GLU A 108 5.30 -1.95 18.44
CA GLU A 108 6.33 -1.52 19.39
C GLU A 108 7.26 -0.45 18.80
N ALA A 109 7.72 -0.61 17.56
CA ALA A 109 8.56 0.38 16.89
C ALA A 109 7.81 1.73 16.74
N ALA A 110 6.51 1.68 16.45
CA ALA A 110 5.67 2.87 16.32
C ALA A 110 5.53 3.69 17.62
N LYS A 111 5.88 3.13 18.78
CA LYS A 111 5.96 3.90 20.04
C LYS A 111 7.21 4.78 20.12
N VAL A 112 8.22 4.51 19.29
CA VAL A 112 9.54 5.17 19.33
C VAL A 112 9.77 6.06 18.11
N ILE A 113 9.39 5.59 16.92
CA ILE A 113 9.57 6.29 15.64
C ILE A 113 8.24 6.37 14.88
N PRO A 114 8.08 7.29 13.91
CA PRO A 114 6.98 7.23 12.95
C PRO A 114 7.11 5.97 12.06
N VAL A 115 6.09 5.14 12.04
CA VAL A 115 6.00 3.96 11.17
C VAL A 115 4.75 4.09 10.30
N PHE A 116 4.91 4.05 9.00
CA PHE A 116 3.80 3.95 8.06
C PHE A 116 3.68 2.50 7.58
N HIS A 117 2.53 1.89 7.78
CA HIS A 117 2.27 0.53 7.33
C HIS A 117 0.90 0.42 6.67
N SER A 118 0.87 -0.03 5.42
CA SER A 118 -0.38 -0.24 4.69
C SER A 118 -0.27 -1.46 3.77
N ALA A 119 -1.30 -2.28 3.76
CA ALA A 119 -1.40 -3.44 2.85
C ALA A 119 -1.54 -3.05 1.37
N ASN A 120 -1.93 -1.82 1.09
CA ASN A 120 -2.00 -1.27 -0.27
C ASN A 120 -1.48 0.18 -0.26
N MET A 121 -0.42 0.43 -1.03
CA MET A 121 0.22 1.75 -1.11
C MET A 121 -0.42 2.70 -2.13
N SER A 122 -1.56 2.34 -2.74
CA SER A 122 -2.27 3.23 -3.67
C SER A 122 -3.10 4.27 -2.95
N LEU A 123 -2.71 5.54 -3.06
CA LEU A 123 -3.51 6.67 -2.55
C LEU A 123 -4.90 6.71 -3.22
N GLY A 124 -4.98 6.38 -4.52
CA GLY A 124 -6.24 6.31 -5.26
C GLY A 124 -7.19 5.23 -4.73
N VAL A 125 -6.65 4.06 -4.34
CA VAL A 125 -7.44 3.00 -3.68
C VAL A 125 -7.92 3.46 -2.30
N ALA A 126 -7.07 4.07 -1.49
CA ALA A 126 -7.46 4.59 -0.18
C ALA A 126 -8.59 5.62 -0.30
N LEU A 127 -8.48 6.54 -1.28
CA LEU A 127 -9.54 7.50 -1.57
C LEU A 127 -10.82 6.82 -2.04
N LEU A 128 -10.75 5.80 -2.91
CA LEU A 128 -11.90 5.02 -3.35
C LEU A 128 -12.62 4.37 -2.16
N VAL A 129 -11.88 3.76 -1.24
CA VAL A 129 -12.42 3.14 0.00
C VAL A 129 -13.17 4.16 0.83
N GLU A 130 -12.57 5.31 1.09
CA GLU A 130 -13.18 6.37 1.92
C GLU A 130 -14.42 6.97 1.24
N LEU A 131 -14.39 7.20 -0.08
CA LEU A 131 -15.54 7.68 -0.83
C LEU A 131 -16.67 6.65 -0.87
N ALA A 132 -16.36 5.36 -1.03
CA ALA A 132 -17.35 4.28 -0.99
C ALA A 132 -18.06 4.23 0.37
N LYS A 133 -17.28 4.30 1.46
CA LYS A 133 -17.80 4.35 2.83
C LYS A 133 -18.70 5.57 3.05
N LYS A 134 -18.25 6.77 2.69
CA LYS A 134 -19.04 8.02 2.82
C LYS A 134 -20.33 7.96 1.99
N THR A 135 -20.24 7.45 0.76
CA THR A 135 -21.42 7.31 -0.12
C THR A 135 -22.42 6.31 0.46
N ALA A 136 -21.94 5.14 0.94
CA ALA A 136 -22.79 4.14 1.56
C ALA A 136 -23.49 4.66 2.83
N ALA A 137 -22.80 5.46 3.64
CA ALA A 137 -23.38 6.11 4.82
C ALA A 137 -24.45 7.16 4.45
N ALA A 138 -24.23 7.94 3.39
CA ALA A 138 -25.15 8.97 2.95
C ALA A 138 -26.39 8.41 2.23
N MET A 139 -26.33 7.17 1.73
CA MET A 139 -27.42 6.51 0.98
C MET A 139 -27.76 5.15 1.61
N PRO A 140 -28.34 5.12 2.83
CA PRO A 140 -28.51 3.87 3.60
C PRO A 140 -29.39 2.82 2.92
N ASP A 141 -30.34 3.23 2.08
CA ASP A 141 -31.26 2.35 1.35
C ASP A 141 -30.73 1.92 -0.04
N ALA A 142 -29.56 2.40 -0.44
CA ALA A 142 -29.00 2.06 -1.76
C ALA A 142 -28.41 0.63 -1.79
N GLU A 143 -28.60 -0.04 -2.91
CA GLU A 143 -27.93 -1.30 -3.24
C GLU A 143 -26.49 -1.08 -3.58
N ILE A 144 -25.59 -2.05 -3.29
CA ILE A 144 -24.15 -1.92 -3.50
C ILE A 144 -23.64 -3.13 -4.26
N GLU A 145 -22.92 -2.85 -5.36
CA GLU A 145 -22.19 -3.84 -6.14
C GLU A 145 -20.73 -3.40 -6.32
N ILE A 146 -19.81 -4.32 -6.18
CA ILE A 146 -18.37 -4.11 -6.38
C ILE A 146 -17.94 -4.99 -7.55
N ILE A 147 -17.29 -4.40 -8.54
CA ILE A 147 -16.70 -5.12 -9.68
C ILE A 147 -15.20 -4.90 -9.66
N GLU A 148 -14.43 -5.98 -9.65
CA GLU A 148 -12.97 -5.91 -9.75
C GLU A 148 -12.47 -6.67 -10.96
N LYS A 149 -11.42 -6.15 -11.61
CA LYS A 149 -10.82 -6.75 -12.79
C LYS A 149 -9.31 -6.79 -12.63
N HIS A 150 -8.73 -7.96 -12.88
CA HIS A 150 -7.28 -8.16 -12.88
C HIS A 150 -6.85 -9.07 -14.03
N HIS A 151 -5.54 -9.17 -14.23
CA HIS A 151 -4.94 -10.07 -15.20
C HIS A 151 -5.31 -11.54 -14.92
N ASP A 152 -5.21 -12.37 -15.95
CA ASP A 152 -5.58 -13.79 -15.94
C ASP A 152 -4.75 -14.66 -14.98
N ARG A 153 -3.56 -14.19 -14.56
CA ARG A 153 -2.64 -14.89 -13.64
C ARG A 153 -2.92 -14.66 -12.15
N LYS A 154 -3.87 -13.76 -11.81
CA LYS A 154 -4.21 -13.48 -10.41
C LYS A 154 -5.00 -14.65 -9.82
N LEU A 155 -4.47 -15.23 -8.73
CA LEU A 155 -5.01 -16.45 -8.11
C LEU A 155 -6.19 -16.19 -7.19
N ASP A 156 -6.11 -15.13 -6.37
CA ASP A 156 -7.17 -14.77 -5.43
C ASP A 156 -8.34 -14.09 -6.16
N ALA A 157 -9.56 -14.48 -5.80
CA ALA A 157 -10.81 -13.87 -6.24
C ALA A 157 -11.87 -14.03 -5.13
N PRO A 158 -12.47 -12.93 -4.65
CA PRO A 158 -12.19 -11.54 -4.99
C PRO A 158 -10.80 -11.06 -4.56
N SER A 159 -10.34 -9.94 -5.14
CA SER A 159 -9.08 -9.31 -4.74
C SER A 159 -9.13 -8.77 -3.31
N GLY A 160 -7.97 -8.71 -2.63
CA GLY A 160 -7.88 -8.10 -1.30
C GLY A 160 -8.41 -6.66 -1.24
N THR A 161 -8.25 -5.88 -2.32
CA THR A 161 -8.79 -4.51 -2.41
C THR A 161 -10.31 -4.50 -2.47
N ALA A 162 -10.94 -5.41 -3.21
CA ALA A 162 -12.42 -5.51 -3.25
C ALA A 162 -12.99 -5.87 -1.87
N LEU A 163 -12.32 -6.79 -1.16
CA LEU A 163 -12.71 -7.13 0.21
C LEU A 163 -12.49 -5.95 1.17
N MET A 164 -11.38 -5.20 1.03
CA MET A 164 -11.13 -4.00 1.83
C MET A 164 -12.23 -2.95 1.65
N ILE A 165 -12.68 -2.72 0.42
CA ILE A 165 -13.81 -1.81 0.13
C ILE A 165 -15.09 -2.29 0.83
N ALA A 166 -15.41 -3.59 0.72
CA ALA A 166 -16.58 -4.16 1.35
C ALA A 166 -16.53 -4.05 2.89
N GLU A 167 -15.38 -4.33 3.51
CA GLU A 167 -15.22 -4.21 4.96
C GLU A 167 -15.34 -2.75 5.43
N ALA A 168 -14.80 -1.78 4.68
CA ALA A 168 -14.98 -0.36 5.00
C ALA A 168 -16.46 0.07 4.91
N ILE A 169 -17.22 -0.46 3.96
CA ILE A 169 -18.66 -0.21 3.87
C ILE A 169 -19.40 -0.81 5.07
N LYS A 170 -19.01 -1.99 5.56
CA LYS A 170 -19.59 -2.62 6.76
C LYS A 170 -19.37 -1.81 8.04
N GLU A 171 -18.36 -0.98 8.12
CA GLU A 171 -18.17 -0.07 9.27
C GLU A 171 -19.37 0.90 9.44
N VAL A 172 -20.06 1.24 8.35
CA VAL A 172 -21.25 2.12 8.33
C VAL A 172 -22.56 1.38 8.04
N ARG A 173 -22.46 0.11 7.65
CA ARG A 173 -23.59 -0.82 7.45
C ARG A 173 -23.27 -2.17 8.09
N PRO A 174 -23.33 -2.30 9.40
CA PRO A 174 -22.85 -3.48 10.13
C PRO A 174 -23.63 -4.78 9.81
N GLU A 175 -24.88 -4.67 9.32
CA GLU A 175 -25.69 -5.79 8.85
C GLU A 175 -25.32 -6.28 7.45
N ALA A 176 -24.49 -5.54 6.71
CA ALA A 176 -24.16 -5.89 5.34
C ALA A 176 -23.32 -7.18 5.25
N THR A 177 -23.62 -7.99 4.24
CA THR A 177 -23.01 -9.30 4.00
C THR A 177 -22.43 -9.37 2.58
N ASN A 178 -21.25 -9.99 2.43
CA ASN A 178 -20.64 -10.17 1.12
C ASN A 178 -21.35 -11.29 0.34
N HIS A 179 -21.77 -10.99 -0.88
CA HIS A 179 -22.32 -11.96 -1.84
C HIS A 179 -21.36 -12.10 -3.03
N LEU A 180 -20.63 -13.24 -3.06
CA LEU A 180 -19.56 -13.45 -4.05
C LEU A 180 -20.12 -14.05 -5.33
N GLY A 181 -20.20 -13.23 -6.38
CA GLY A 181 -20.79 -13.61 -7.66
C GLY A 181 -22.29 -13.89 -7.55
N ARG A 182 -23.05 -13.54 -8.56
CA ARG A 182 -24.49 -13.83 -8.58
C ARG A 182 -24.79 -14.90 -9.63
N GLN A 183 -25.43 -15.98 -9.18
CA GLN A 183 -25.80 -17.10 -10.06
C GLN A 183 -27.16 -17.70 -9.67
N GLY A 184 -27.79 -18.41 -10.62
CA GLY A 184 -29.07 -19.11 -10.39
C GLY A 184 -30.27 -18.16 -10.37
N HIS A 185 -31.30 -18.54 -9.63
CA HIS A 185 -32.57 -17.82 -9.48
C HIS A 185 -32.71 -17.29 -8.06
N GLY A 186 -32.91 -16.00 -7.90
CA GLY A 186 -33.09 -15.36 -6.59
C GLY A 186 -33.11 -13.85 -6.73
N LYS A 187 -33.83 -13.18 -5.86
CA LYS A 187 -33.76 -11.73 -5.70
C LYS A 187 -32.65 -11.42 -4.74
N ARG A 188 -31.97 -10.25 -4.95
CA ARG A 188 -31.05 -9.74 -3.94
C ARG A 188 -31.80 -9.34 -2.68
N THR A 189 -31.12 -9.36 -1.54
CA THR A 189 -31.62 -8.79 -0.29
C THR A 189 -30.97 -7.42 -0.05
N PRO A 190 -31.58 -6.56 0.80
CA PRO A 190 -31.04 -5.23 1.08
C PRO A 190 -29.62 -5.23 1.69
N GLU A 191 -29.28 -6.29 2.42
CA GLU A 191 -28.01 -6.42 3.15
C GLU A 191 -26.84 -6.86 2.25
N GLU A 192 -27.12 -7.31 1.02
CA GLU A 192 -26.08 -7.83 0.15
C GLU A 192 -25.17 -6.72 -0.38
N ILE A 193 -23.86 -6.91 -0.25
CA ILE A 193 -22.83 -6.28 -1.06
C ILE A 193 -22.39 -7.31 -2.10
N GLY A 194 -22.82 -7.12 -3.36
CA GLY A 194 -22.40 -8.00 -4.45
C GLY A 194 -20.92 -7.76 -4.79
N ILE A 195 -20.13 -8.83 -4.97
CA ILE A 195 -18.72 -8.71 -5.34
C ILE A 195 -18.43 -9.61 -6.53
N HIS A 196 -17.96 -9.02 -7.63
CA HIS A 196 -17.76 -9.70 -8.91
C HIS A 196 -16.30 -9.57 -9.35
N ALA A 197 -15.65 -10.70 -9.65
CA ALA A 197 -14.26 -10.77 -10.05
C ALA A 197 -14.16 -11.12 -11.54
N ILE A 198 -13.44 -10.30 -12.31
CA ILE A 198 -13.11 -10.55 -13.71
C ILE A 198 -11.61 -10.80 -13.81
N ARG A 199 -11.21 -11.86 -14.56
CA ARG A 199 -9.82 -12.23 -14.85
C ARG A 199 -9.63 -12.23 -16.35
N MET A 200 -8.80 -11.29 -16.87
CA MET A 200 -8.62 -11.13 -18.31
C MET A 200 -7.33 -10.39 -18.64
N GLY A 201 -6.57 -10.94 -19.59
CA GLY A 201 -5.42 -10.29 -20.21
C GLY A 201 -4.38 -9.79 -19.19
N ASN A 202 -3.94 -8.54 -19.34
CA ASN A 202 -2.90 -7.91 -18.51
C ASN A 202 -3.41 -6.77 -17.64
N ILE A 203 -4.71 -6.74 -17.31
CA ILE A 203 -5.28 -5.70 -16.46
C ILE A 203 -4.52 -5.65 -15.14
N VAL A 204 -3.95 -4.50 -14.80
CA VAL A 204 -3.15 -4.31 -13.58
C VAL A 204 -4.04 -4.39 -12.34
N GLY A 205 -5.19 -3.70 -12.38
CA GLY A 205 -6.22 -3.72 -11.35
C GLY A 205 -7.23 -2.60 -11.58
N GLU A 206 -8.49 -2.96 -11.67
CA GLU A 206 -9.62 -2.03 -11.70
C GLU A 206 -10.57 -2.38 -10.57
N HIS A 207 -11.11 -1.37 -9.89
CA HIS A 207 -12.13 -1.54 -8.86
C HIS A 207 -13.22 -0.51 -9.09
N GLU A 208 -14.44 -0.97 -9.19
CA GLU A 208 -15.63 -0.15 -9.40
C GLU A 208 -16.65 -0.45 -8.32
N VAL A 209 -17.16 0.60 -7.66
CA VAL A 209 -18.19 0.51 -6.64
C VAL A 209 -19.42 1.22 -7.17
N ILE A 210 -20.50 0.49 -7.33
CA ILE A 210 -21.79 0.96 -7.85
C ILE A 210 -22.74 1.03 -6.66
N ILE A 211 -23.24 2.21 -6.35
CA ILE A 211 -24.18 2.45 -5.24
C ILE A 211 -25.43 3.11 -5.83
N GLY A 212 -26.55 2.44 -5.74
CA GLY A 212 -27.73 2.88 -6.44
C GLY A 212 -29.06 2.61 -5.75
N THR A 213 -30.05 3.44 -6.08
CA THR A 213 -31.46 3.24 -5.76
C THR A 213 -32.24 3.07 -7.06
N ALA A 214 -33.57 2.87 -6.98
CA ALA A 214 -34.43 2.79 -8.17
C ALA A 214 -34.39 4.08 -9.03
N ALA A 215 -33.96 5.22 -8.46
CA ALA A 215 -34.02 6.52 -9.14
C ALA A 215 -32.66 7.07 -9.56
N GLN A 216 -31.56 6.55 -9.01
CA GLN A 216 -30.21 7.08 -9.28
C GLN A 216 -29.09 6.07 -8.96
N THR A 217 -27.94 6.27 -9.58
CA THR A 217 -26.75 5.46 -9.35
C THR A 217 -25.52 6.38 -9.26
N ILE A 218 -24.65 6.08 -8.30
CA ILE A 218 -23.31 6.65 -8.19
C ILE A 218 -22.34 5.53 -8.48
N THR A 219 -21.36 5.80 -9.36
CA THR A 219 -20.27 4.88 -9.67
C THR A 219 -18.95 5.53 -9.30
N LEU A 220 -18.19 4.86 -8.44
CA LEU A 220 -16.83 5.24 -8.06
C LEU A 220 -15.88 4.23 -8.69
N LYS A 221 -14.89 4.70 -9.46
CA LYS A 221 -13.94 3.80 -10.14
C LYS A 221 -12.51 4.23 -9.91
N HIS A 222 -11.65 3.25 -9.64
CA HIS A 222 -10.20 3.37 -9.69
C HIS A 222 -9.64 2.39 -10.71
N GLU A 223 -8.69 2.82 -11.51
CA GLU A 223 -8.00 2.03 -12.50
C GLU A 223 -6.49 2.21 -12.38
N ALA A 224 -5.77 1.12 -12.11
CA ALA A 224 -4.33 1.11 -12.06
C ALA A 224 -3.76 0.88 -13.48
N HIS A 225 -3.00 1.84 -13.99
CA HIS A 225 -2.35 1.73 -15.30
C HIS A 225 -0.99 1.04 -15.22
N SER A 226 -0.34 1.07 -14.05
CA SER A 226 0.96 0.46 -13.79
C SER A 226 1.10 0.13 -12.31
N ARG A 227 1.89 -0.90 -11.98
CA ARG A 227 2.27 -1.19 -10.59
C ARG A 227 3.17 -0.12 -9.98
N ALA A 228 3.76 0.76 -10.77
CA ALA A 228 4.53 1.91 -10.31
C ALA A 228 3.75 2.84 -9.36
N LEU A 229 2.40 2.82 -9.42
CA LEU A 229 1.53 3.55 -8.48
C LEU A 229 1.81 3.21 -6.99
N PHE A 230 2.30 1.99 -6.69
CA PHE A 230 2.66 1.63 -5.31
C PHE A 230 3.98 2.28 -4.87
N ALA A 231 4.94 2.45 -5.78
CA ALA A 231 6.17 3.20 -5.52
C ALA A 231 5.88 4.70 -5.37
N GLU A 232 5.00 5.23 -6.21
CA GLU A 232 4.49 6.59 -6.07
C GLU A 232 3.88 6.81 -4.68
N GLY A 233 2.96 5.93 -4.27
CA GLY A 233 2.32 6.01 -2.97
C GLY A 233 3.30 5.86 -1.79
N ALA A 234 4.35 5.04 -1.93
CA ALA A 234 5.40 4.93 -0.92
C ALA A 234 6.18 6.23 -0.73
N ILE A 235 6.51 6.93 -1.82
CA ILE A 235 7.16 8.25 -1.76
C ILE A 235 6.22 9.29 -1.13
N VAL A 236 4.94 9.26 -1.47
CA VAL A 236 3.92 10.15 -0.86
C VAL A 236 3.78 9.86 0.64
N ALA A 237 3.80 8.59 1.05
CA ALA A 237 3.77 8.18 2.45
C ALA A 237 5.04 8.63 3.20
N ALA A 238 6.22 8.54 2.59
CA ALA A 238 7.46 9.04 3.17
C ALA A 238 7.40 10.56 3.41
N ASP A 239 6.95 11.33 2.42
CA ASP A 239 6.75 12.77 2.54
C ASP A 239 5.75 13.11 3.67
N TYR A 240 4.73 12.29 3.84
CA TYR A 240 3.70 12.45 4.87
C TYR A 240 4.22 12.19 6.29
N ILE A 241 5.06 11.17 6.52
CA ILE A 241 5.48 10.80 7.88
C ILE A 241 6.72 11.53 8.37
N ILE A 242 7.54 12.12 7.49
CA ILE A 242 8.72 12.90 7.89
C ILE A 242 8.28 14.06 8.79
N GLY A 243 8.87 14.15 9.97
CA GLY A 243 8.55 15.16 10.99
C GLY A 243 7.29 14.90 11.80
N LYS A 244 6.58 13.79 11.58
CA LYS A 244 5.49 13.35 12.45
C LYS A 244 6.02 12.79 13.78
N PRO A 245 5.25 12.86 14.86
CA PRO A 245 5.60 12.17 16.11
C PRO A 245 5.62 10.65 15.92
N ALA A 246 6.25 9.94 16.85
CA ALA A 246 6.15 8.48 16.93
C ALA A 246 4.66 8.06 16.88
N GLY A 247 4.38 7.04 16.08
CA GLY A 247 3.01 6.59 15.83
C GLY A 247 2.94 5.62 14.66
N LEU A 248 1.85 4.86 14.60
CA LEU A 248 1.52 4.01 13.47
C LEU A 248 0.57 4.77 12.53
N TYR A 249 1.00 4.96 11.30
CA TYR A 249 0.29 5.67 10.24
C TYR A 249 -0.08 4.74 9.10
N LYS A 250 -1.14 5.04 8.38
CA LYS A 250 -1.63 4.26 7.25
C LYS A 250 -2.24 5.15 6.16
N MET A 251 -2.56 4.57 5.01
CA MET A 251 -3.13 5.31 3.87
C MET A 251 -4.41 6.06 4.23
N ASP A 252 -5.25 5.50 5.10
CA ASP A 252 -6.48 6.16 5.54
C ASP A 252 -6.23 7.51 6.24
N ASP A 253 -5.07 7.67 6.90
CA ASP A 253 -4.73 8.93 7.58
C ASP A 253 -4.37 10.06 6.62
N MET A 254 -4.15 9.73 5.35
CA MET A 254 -3.82 10.70 4.29
C MET A 254 -5.04 11.19 3.51
N VAL A 255 -6.20 10.51 3.62
CA VAL A 255 -7.41 10.79 2.82
C VAL A 255 -8.62 11.22 3.66
N LYS A 256 -8.45 11.36 4.96
CA LYS A 256 -9.48 11.85 5.91
C LYS A 256 -9.78 13.33 5.76
#